data_299544d8e8b7616676309d05a65e14c6
#
_entry.id   299544d8e8b7616676309d05a65e14c6
#
_cell.length_a   1.000
_cell.length_b   1.000
_cell.length_c   1.000
_cell.angle_alpha   90.00
_cell.angle_beta   90.00
_cell.angle_gamma   90.00
#
_symmetry.space_group_name_H-M   'P 1'
#
loop_
_entity.id
_entity.type
_entity.pdbx_description
1 polymer ?
#
loop_
_entity_poly.entity_id
_entity_poly.type
_entity_poly.pdbx_seq_one_letter_code
_entity_poly.pdbx_strand_id
1 'polypeptide(L)'
;GGCASSDSMAAIDKAVADGVDVINFSISGTRTNFLDPVEVAFLFAADAGVFVAASAGNTDGASQVAHPSPWITTVAASTHDRGGVGTVTLGNGATYQGASLAATSVTGPFVDSEAAGLAGANAEEVRLCYPGTLDPAKVTGKIVQCDRGVIARTDKSFAVREAGGIGMVMTNTSPIGINADLHYVPSIHLESTDHAAIEAYAATPGATVTISKGQITTVPAPFMAGFSSD
;
A
#
# COMPACT_ATOMS: atom_id res chain seq x y z
N GLY A 1 12.13 -7.87 6.14
CA GLY A 1 12.69 -7.28 7.35
C GLY A 1 11.60 -7.06 8.38
N GLY A 2 11.89 -7.22 9.63
CA GLY A 2 11.01 -6.96 10.76
C GLY A 2 11.79 -6.27 11.87
N CYS A 3 11.09 -5.71 12.84
CA CYS A 3 11.71 -5.17 14.04
C CYS A 3 11.95 -6.31 15.04
N ALA A 4 13.19 -6.42 15.56
CA ALA A 4 13.45 -7.33 16.67
C ALA A 4 12.82 -6.77 17.95
N SER A 5 12.24 -7.64 18.79
CA SER A 5 11.64 -7.22 20.07
C SER A 5 12.67 -6.54 20.98
N SER A 6 13.94 -6.98 20.93
CA SER A 6 15.04 -6.35 21.66
C SER A 6 15.26 -4.88 21.29
N ASP A 7 15.17 -4.56 20.00
CA ASP A 7 15.36 -3.20 19.50
C ASP A 7 14.18 -2.31 19.89
N SER A 8 12.97 -2.88 19.82
CA SER A 8 11.75 -2.19 20.27
C SER A 8 11.82 -1.87 21.76
N MET A 9 12.21 -2.84 22.60
CA MET A 9 12.38 -2.62 24.05
C MET A 9 13.42 -1.52 24.33
N ALA A 10 14.59 -1.60 23.69
CA ALA A 10 15.64 -0.60 23.88
C ALA A 10 15.18 0.82 23.46
N ALA A 11 14.38 0.90 22.39
CA ALA A 11 13.81 2.18 21.94
C ALA A 11 12.76 2.71 22.92
N ILE A 12 11.92 1.86 23.49
CA ILE A 12 10.93 2.23 24.51
C ILE A 12 11.63 2.74 25.76
N ASP A 13 12.61 1.99 26.30
CA ASP A 13 13.39 2.39 27.45
C ASP A 13 14.08 3.74 27.24
N LYS A 14 14.65 3.94 26.05
CA LYS A 14 15.29 5.20 25.70
C LYS A 14 14.29 6.36 25.64
N ALA A 15 13.12 6.14 25.06
CA ALA A 15 12.06 7.16 25.00
C ALA A 15 11.61 7.58 26.40
N VAL A 16 11.40 6.62 27.30
CA VAL A 16 11.05 6.91 28.71
C VAL A 16 12.18 7.69 29.39
N ALA A 17 13.44 7.28 29.21
CA ALA A 17 14.61 7.98 29.78
C ALA A 17 14.77 9.41 29.22
N ASP A 18 14.33 9.66 28.00
CA ASP A 18 14.36 11.00 27.39
C ASP A 18 13.18 11.89 27.83
N GLY A 19 12.23 11.34 28.59
CA GLY A 19 11.11 12.08 29.17
C GLY A 19 10.02 12.41 28.14
N VAL A 20 9.74 11.53 27.20
CA VAL A 20 8.63 11.73 26.25
C VAL A 20 7.28 11.59 26.95
N ASP A 21 6.28 12.32 26.48
CA ASP A 21 4.91 12.22 27.00
C ASP A 21 4.09 11.12 26.30
N VAL A 22 4.42 10.82 25.03
CA VAL A 22 3.66 9.89 24.17
C VAL A 22 4.60 9.03 23.34
N ILE A 23 4.29 7.74 23.26
CA ILE A 23 4.89 6.79 22.30
C ILE A 23 3.84 6.38 21.29
N ASN A 24 4.13 6.55 19.98
CA ASN A 24 3.39 5.95 18.89
C ASN A 24 4.15 4.74 18.36
N PHE A 25 3.52 3.56 18.40
CA PHE A 25 4.12 2.30 17.97
C PHE A 25 3.31 1.66 16.83
N SER A 26 3.72 1.93 15.60
CA SER A 26 3.05 1.46 14.39
C SER A 26 3.62 0.10 13.89
N ILE A 27 3.84 -0.83 14.81
CA ILE A 27 4.34 -2.17 14.55
C ILE A 27 3.35 -3.15 15.19
N SER A 28 2.96 -4.19 14.46
CA SER A 28 2.10 -5.23 15.01
C SER A 28 2.84 -6.07 16.05
N GLY A 29 2.13 -6.51 17.07
CA GLY A 29 2.66 -7.29 18.19
C GLY A 29 1.86 -8.57 18.45
N THR A 30 1.96 -9.04 19.67
CA THR A 30 1.18 -10.18 20.16
C THR A 30 -0.32 -9.89 20.13
N ARG A 31 -1.13 -10.93 20.01
CA ARG A 31 -2.60 -10.84 20.08
C ARG A 31 -3.16 -11.46 21.36
N THR A 32 -2.35 -12.23 22.10
CA THR A 32 -2.83 -13.04 23.22
C THR A 32 -1.89 -13.06 24.43
N ASN A 33 -0.65 -12.60 24.27
CA ASN A 33 0.37 -12.76 25.31
C ASN A 33 0.70 -11.42 26.00
N PHE A 34 0.09 -11.14 27.14
CA PHE A 34 0.37 -9.95 27.94
C PHE A 34 1.80 -9.93 28.54
N LEU A 35 2.50 -11.07 28.54
CA LEU A 35 3.87 -11.20 29.01
C LEU A 35 4.89 -11.12 27.85
N ASP A 36 4.46 -10.72 26.66
CA ASP A 36 5.37 -10.41 25.59
C ASP A 36 6.34 -9.30 26.04
N PRO A 37 7.64 -9.39 25.77
CA PRO A 37 8.61 -8.42 26.26
C PRO A 37 8.33 -6.96 25.85
N VAL A 38 7.73 -6.74 24.68
CA VAL A 38 7.35 -5.40 24.24
C VAL A 38 6.13 -4.88 25.02
N GLU A 39 5.13 -5.75 25.29
CA GLU A 39 3.97 -5.40 26.12
C GLU A 39 4.41 -5.03 27.54
N VAL A 40 5.38 -5.77 28.11
CA VAL A 40 5.95 -5.47 29.43
C VAL A 40 6.74 -4.17 29.44
N ALA A 41 7.49 -3.87 28.38
CA ALA A 41 8.18 -2.58 28.24
C ALA A 41 7.17 -1.41 28.22
N PHE A 42 6.04 -1.58 27.54
CA PHE A 42 4.97 -0.59 27.55
C PHE A 42 4.27 -0.46 28.91
N LEU A 43 4.19 -1.53 29.72
CA LEU A 43 3.71 -1.43 31.11
C LEU A 43 4.59 -0.45 31.92
N PHE A 44 5.91 -0.59 31.83
CA PHE A 44 6.82 0.33 32.51
C PHE A 44 6.78 1.76 31.95
N ALA A 45 6.58 1.91 30.65
CA ALA A 45 6.38 3.24 30.05
C ALA A 45 5.10 3.90 30.58
N ALA A 46 3.99 3.14 30.67
CA ALA A 46 2.73 3.64 31.24
C ALA A 46 2.84 3.95 32.73
N ASP A 47 3.56 3.13 33.50
CA ASP A 47 3.84 3.39 34.94
C ASP A 47 4.68 4.66 35.13
N ALA A 48 5.58 4.95 34.19
CA ALA A 48 6.33 6.20 34.15
C ALA A 48 5.50 7.44 33.69
N GLY A 49 4.22 7.26 33.35
CA GLY A 49 3.32 8.33 32.93
C GLY A 49 3.32 8.61 31.42
N VAL A 50 3.94 7.75 30.61
CA VAL A 50 3.98 7.89 29.15
C VAL A 50 2.74 7.28 28.54
N PHE A 51 2.00 8.03 27.71
CA PHE A 51 0.87 7.51 26.96
C PHE A 51 1.34 6.66 25.78
N VAL A 52 0.85 5.40 25.68
CA VAL A 52 1.23 4.49 24.60
C VAL A 52 0.06 4.27 23.65
N ALA A 53 0.24 4.62 22.38
CA ALA A 53 -0.65 4.31 21.26
C ALA A 53 0.02 3.28 20.33
N ALA A 54 -0.59 2.11 20.16
CA ALA A 54 -0.08 1.07 19.29
C ALA A 54 -1.10 0.65 18.24
N SER A 55 -0.64 0.16 17.09
CA SER A 55 -1.51 -0.26 15.98
C SER A 55 -2.29 -1.54 16.32
N ALA A 56 -3.55 -1.61 15.91
CA ALA A 56 -4.36 -2.83 16.04
C ALA A 56 -3.87 -3.98 15.13
N GLY A 57 -3.06 -3.68 14.13
CA GLY A 57 -2.57 -4.64 13.14
C GLY A 57 -3.33 -4.59 11.82
N ASN A 58 -2.83 -5.33 10.83
CA ASN A 58 -3.35 -5.37 9.46
C ASN A 58 -3.69 -6.81 9.05
N THR A 59 -4.64 -7.43 9.71
CA THR A 59 -4.99 -8.84 9.50
C THR A 59 -6.43 -9.07 9.07
N ASP A 60 -6.99 -8.11 8.34
CA ASP A 60 -8.29 -8.22 7.65
C ASP A 60 -9.44 -8.65 8.58
N GLY A 61 -9.91 -7.75 9.44
CA GLY A 61 -11.24 -7.79 10.07
C GLY A 61 -11.71 -9.04 10.84
N ALA A 62 -10.96 -10.12 10.85
CA ALA A 62 -11.44 -11.41 11.36
C ALA A 62 -10.66 -11.90 12.57
N SER A 63 -9.80 -11.08 13.15
CA SER A 63 -8.92 -11.54 14.21
C SER A 63 -8.71 -10.50 15.29
N GLN A 64 -8.36 -11.00 16.44
CA GLN A 64 -8.02 -10.17 17.59
C GLN A 64 -7.00 -9.08 17.23
N VAL A 65 -7.18 -7.91 17.82
CA VAL A 65 -6.23 -6.81 17.71
C VAL A 65 -4.85 -7.19 18.25
N ALA A 66 -3.81 -6.65 17.66
CA ALA A 66 -2.48 -6.65 18.24
C ALA A 66 -2.46 -5.71 19.46
N HIS A 67 -1.54 -5.94 20.37
CA HIS A 67 -1.36 -5.16 21.59
C HIS A 67 -2.64 -5.10 22.47
N PRO A 68 -3.13 -6.25 22.99
CA PRO A 68 -4.35 -6.32 23.77
C PRO A 68 -4.19 -5.90 25.23
N SER A 69 -3.02 -5.47 25.65
CA SER A 69 -2.71 -5.15 27.06
C SER A 69 -3.48 -3.91 27.52
N PRO A 70 -4.04 -3.90 28.74
CA PRO A 70 -4.91 -2.84 29.22
C PRO A 70 -4.20 -1.51 29.52
N TRP A 71 -2.88 -1.48 29.49
CA TRP A 71 -2.06 -0.27 29.65
C TRP A 71 -1.66 0.39 28.33
N ILE A 72 -2.16 -0.12 27.20
CA ILE A 72 -1.90 0.40 25.85
C ILE A 72 -3.22 0.87 25.24
N THR A 73 -3.20 1.96 24.51
CA THR A 73 -4.31 2.37 23.63
C THR A 73 -4.08 1.75 22.26
N THR A 74 -4.85 0.71 21.94
CA THR A 74 -4.80 0.04 20.63
C THR A 74 -5.66 0.81 19.63
N VAL A 75 -5.08 1.20 18.50
CA VAL A 75 -5.68 2.08 17.51
C VAL A 75 -5.85 1.34 16.18
N ALA A 76 -7.11 1.18 15.78
CA ALA A 76 -7.51 0.64 14.48
C ALA A 76 -7.56 1.74 13.41
N ALA A 77 -7.54 1.34 12.13
CA ALA A 77 -7.69 2.25 11.01
C ALA A 77 -9.14 2.36 10.57
N SER A 78 -9.60 3.58 10.28
CA SER A 78 -10.91 3.83 9.69
C SER A 78 -10.79 4.62 8.39
N THR A 79 -11.85 4.55 7.57
CA THR A 79 -11.97 5.37 6.36
C THR A 79 -12.47 6.77 6.70
N HIS A 80 -12.25 7.70 5.80
CA HIS A 80 -12.83 9.05 5.81
C HIS A 80 -13.78 9.22 4.62
N ASP A 81 -14.56 10.30 4.61
CA ASP A 81 -15.62 10.58 3.63
C ASP A 81 -15.13 11.06 2.25
N ARG A 82 -13.82 11.20 2.05
CA ARG A 82 -13.23 11.64 0.79
C ARG A 82 -12.63 10.48 0.04
N GLY A 83 -13.13 10.23 -1.16
CA GLY A 83 -12.59 9.26 -2.11
C GLY A 83 -11.99 9.95 -3.32
N GLY A 84 -10.93 9.36 -3.87
CA GLY A 84 -10.44 9.68 -5.21
C GLY A 84 -10.84 8.56 -6.16
N VAL A 85 -11.59 8.86 -7.21
CA VAL A 85 -12.08 7.88 -8.18
C VAL A 85 -11.58 8.20 -9.57
N GLY A 86 -11.16 7.19 -10.29
CA GLY A 86 -10.77 7.28 -11.70
C GLY A 86 -11.35 6.12 -12.50
N THR A 87 -11.18 6.22 -13.80
CA THR A 87 -11.55 5.15 -14.75
C THR A 87 -10.35 4.80 -15.59
N VAL A 88 -10.11 3.52 -15.79
CA VAL A 88 -9.23 3.01 -16.83
C VAL A 88 -10.07 2.51 -18.00
N THR A 89 -9.71 2.90 -19.20
CA THR A 89 -10.33 2.43 -20.46
C THR A 89 -9.27 1.73 -21.29
N LEU A 90 -9.47 0.44 -21.53
CA LEU A 90 -8.59 -0.34 -22.40
C LEU A 90 -8.87 -0.02 -23.88
N GLY A 91 -7.90 -0.20 -24.76
CA GLY A 91 -8.05 0.02 -26.19
C GLY A 91 -9.09 -0.85 -26.88
N ASN A 92 -9.53 -1.94 -26.25
CA ASN A 92 -10.64 -2.77 -26.71
C ASN A 92 -12.02 -2.27 -26.24
N GLY A 93 -12.06 -1.13 -25.51
CA GLY A 93 -13.29 -0.50 -25.02
C GLY A 93 -13.76 -0.93 -23.63
N ALA A 94 -13.11 -1.92 -23.00
CA ALA A 94 -13.44 -2.31 -21.63
C ALA A 94 -13.06 -1.19 -20.64
N THR A 95 -13.88 -0.99 -19.62
CA THR A 95 -13.68 0.06 -18.61
C THR A 95 -13.73 -0.51 -17.21
N TYR A 96 -12.86 0.02 -16.33
CA TYR A 96 -12.79 -0.35 -14.93
C TYR A 96 -12.69 0.90 -14.07
N GLN A 97 -13.36 0.91 -12.94
CA GLN A 97 -13.27 2.00 -11.96
C GLN A 97 -12.31 1.64 -10.83
N GLY A 98 -11.57 2.62 -10.35
CA GLY A 98 -10.64 2.41 -9.25
C GLY A 98 -10.31 3.68 -8.50
N ALA A 99 -9.44 3.55 -7.51
CA ALA A 99 -8.98 4.67 -6.71
C ALA A 99 -7.88 5.45 -7.46
N SER A 100 -8.04 6.77 -7.59
CA SER A 100 -7.10 7.63 -8.33
C SER A 100 -7.17 9.08 -7.88
N LEU A 101 -5.98 9.69 -7.71
CA LEU A 101 -5.79 11.14 -7.58
C LEU A 101 -5.00 11.71 -8.77
N ALA A 102 -5.02 11.04 -9.93
CA ALA A 102 -4.31 11.50 -11.12
C ALA A 102 -4.72 12.93 -11.49
N ALA A 103 -3.78 13.85 -11.53
CA ALA A 103 -4.04 15.26 -11.82
C ALA A 103 -4.46 15.51 -13.28
N THR A 104 -4.05 14.61 -14.18
CA THR A 104 -4.34 14.66 -15.62
C THR A 104 -4.70 13.29 -16.15
N SER A 105 -5.46 13.23 -17.22
CA SER A 105 -5.63 11.99 -17.99
C SER A 105 -4.34 11.69 -18.78
N VAL A 106 -4.07 10.41 -18.97
CA VAL A 106 -2.96 9.92 -19.81
C VAL A 106 -3.43 8.75 -20.66
N THR A 107 -3.01 8.73 -21.92
CA THR A 107 -3.26 7.63 -22.88
C THR A 107 -1.93 7.20 -23.47
N GLY A 108 -1.71 5.90 -23.59
CA GLY A 108 -0.48 5.39 -24.18
C GLY A 108 -0.50 3.88 -24.39
N PRO A 109 0.58 3.35 -24.99
CA PRO A 109 0.80 1.92 -25.05
C PRO A 109 0.80 1.31 -23.64
N PHE A 110 0.24 0.14 -23.50
CA PHE A 110 0.11 -0.57 -22.24
C PHE A 110 1.01 -1.80 -22.22
N VAL A 111 1.73 -2.01 -21.14
CA VAL A 111 2.67 -3.14 -21.01
C VAL A 111 2.56 -3.72 -19.61
N ASP A 112 2.62 -5.05 -19.55
CA ASP A 112 2.76 -5.79 -18.31
C ASP A 112 4.19 -5.62 -17.77
N SER A 113 4.33 -5.41 -16.46
CA SER A 113 5.63 -5.30 -15.79
C SER A 113 6.52 -6.52 -16.03
N GLU A 114 5.97 -7.74 -16.05
CA GLU A 114 6.75 -8.96 -16.28
C GLU A 114 7.47 -8.94 -17.63
N ALA A 115 6.80 -8.41 -18.67
CA ALA A 115 7.41 -8.24 -19.98
C ALA A 115 8.39 -7.05 -20.03
N ALA A 116 8.28 -6.12 -19.08
CA ALA A 116 9.03 -4.86 -19.04
C ALA A 116 10.26 -4.89 -18.14
N GLY A 117 10.60 -6.01 -17.52
CA GLY A 117 11.75 -6.14 -16.62
C GLY A 117 13.11 -6.07 -17.32
N LEU A 118 14.12 -5.64 -16.58
CA LEU A 118 15.53 -5.74 -16.95
C LEU A 118 15.95 -7.21 -17.06
N ALA A 119 16.86 -7.48 -17.96
CA ALA A 119 17.45 -8.83 -18.10
C ALA A 119 18.14 -9.25 -16.80
N GLY A 120 17.74 -10.41 -16.25
CA GLY A 120 18.30 -10.95 -15.01
C GLY A 120 17.76 -10.36 -13.72
N ALA A 121 16.83 -9.42 -13.77
CA ALA A 121 16.12 -8.94 -12.59
C ALA A 121 15.25 -10.06 -11.97
N ASN A 122 15.03 -9.98 -10.67
CA ASN A 122 14.15 -10.92 -9.98
C ASN A 122 12.70 -10.77 -10.49
N ALA A 123 12.09 -11.87 -10.95
CA ALA A 123 10.77 -11.84 -11.57
C ALA A 123 9.68 -11.32 -10.62
N GLU A 124 9.72 -11.67 -9.35
CA GLU A 124 8.77 -11.20 -8.34
C GLU A 124 8.91 -9.68 -8.13
N GLU A 125 10.15 -9.16 -8.04
CA GLU A 125 10.39 -7.73 -7.90
C GLU A 125 9.98 -6.95 -9.16
N VAL A 126 10.16 -7.53 -10.35
CA VAL A 126 9.70 -6.95 -11.61
C VAL A 126 8.18 -6.86 -11.63
N ARG A 127 7.47 -7.94 -11.31
CA ARG A 127 6.01 -8.00 -11.23
C ARG A 127 5.46 -6.95 -10.26
N LEU A 128 6.14 -6.74 -9.15
CA LEU A 128 5.82 -5.74 -8.15
C LEU A 128 6.33 -4.33 -8.47
N CYS A 129 6.97 -4.11 -9.62
CA CYS A 129 7.56 -2.83 -10.02
C CYS A 129 8.49 -2.24 -8.94
N TYR A 130 9.47 -3.02 -8.44
CA TYR A 130 10.48 -2.50 -7.52
C TYR A 130 11.36 -1.45 -8.23
N PRO A 131 11.83 -0.42 -7.53
CA PRO A 131 12.80 0.53 -8.07
C PRO A 131 14.04 -0.19 -8.63
N GLY A 132 14.43 0.17 -9.85
CA GLY A 132 15.61 -0.39 -10.52
C GLY A 132 15.39 -1.75 -11.20
N THR A 133 14.16 -2.26 -11.29
CA THR A 133 13.87 -3.55 -11.94
C THR A 133 13.28 -3.43 -13.35
N LEU A 134 12.73 -2.27 -13.69
CA LEU A 134 12.11 -2.02 -14.98
C LEU A 134 13.13 -1.54 -16.02
N ASP A 135 12.99 -2.02 -17.25
CA ASP A 135 13.86 -1.69 -18.39
C ASP A 135 13.38 -0.43 -19.10
N PRO A 136 14.13 0.68 -19.09
CA PRO A 136 13.76 1.90 -19.78
C PRO A 136 13.51 1.71 -21.29
N ALA A 137 14.19 0.78 -21.94
CA ALA A 137 13.96 0.48 -23.35
C ALA A 137 12.58 -0.11 -23.63
N LYS A 138 11.97 -0.75 -22.64
CA LYS A 138 10.67 -1.38 -22.73
C LYS A 138 9.54 -0.50 -22.17
N VAL A 139 9.85 0.43 -21.27
CA VAL A 139 8.88 1.22 -20.47
C VAL A 139 8.72 2.66 -20.97
N THR A 140 9.76 3.27 -21.52
CA THR A 140 9.71 4.69 -21.93
C THR A 140 8.49 5.00 -22.81
N GLY A 141 7.70 5.99 -22.37
CA GLY A 141 6.49 6.45 -23.06
C GLY A 141 5.28 5.52 -22.91
N LYS A 142 5.35 4.51 -22.07
CA LYS A 142 4.26 3.54 -21.85
C LYS A 142 3.62 3.69 -20.48
N ILE A 143 2.43 3.13 -20.36
CA ILE A 143 1.73 2.88 -19.10
C ILE A 143 2.03 1.45 -18.70
N VAL A 144 2.40 1.24 -17.44
CA VAL A 144 2.82 -0.08 -16.93
C VAL A 144 1.76 -0.64 -15.99
N GLN A 145 1.40 -1.92 -16.17
CA GLN A 145 0.65 -2.66 -15.15
C GLN A 145 1.64 -3.12 -14.08
N CYS A 146 1.31 -2.93 -12.81
CA CYS A 146 2.09 -3.38 -11.66
C CYS A 146 1.17 -4.07 -10.66
N ASP A 147 1.63 -5.17 -10.08
CA ASP A 147 0.90 -5.81 -8.99
C ASP A 147 1.07 -5.07 -7.67
N ARG A 148 -0.01 -5.00 -6.90
CA ARG A 148 0.04 -4.61 -5.50
C ARG A 148 0.83 -5.67 -4.71
N GLY A 149 1.58 -5.27 -3.70
CA GLY A 149 2.34 -6.23 -2.88
C GLY A 149 3.23 -5.53 -1.87
N VAL A 150 4.39 -6.09 -1.61
CA VAL A 150 5.25 -5.85 -0.44
C VAL A 150 5.70 -4.40 -0.27
N ILE A 151 6.12 -3.72 -1.35
CA ILE A 151 6.63 -2.33 -1.25
C ILE A 151 5.50 -1.29 -1.23
N ALA A 152 5.84 -0.07 -0.86
CA ALA A 152 4.90 1.04 -0.88
C ALA A 152 4.32 1.24 -2.30
N ARG A 153 3.03 1.56 -2.37
CA ARG A 153 2.33 1.79 -3.64
C ARG A 153 2.96 2.92 -4.44
N THR A 154 3.43 3.95 -3.76
CA THR A 154 4.11 5.09 -4.38
C THR A 154 5.48 4.74 -4.95
N ASP A 155 6.21 3.80 -4.35
CA ASP A 155 7.52 3.36 -4.86
C ASP A 155 7.39 2.66 -6.22
N LYS A 156 6.27 1.98 -6.47
CA LYS A 156 5.98 1.39 -7.80
C LYS A 156 5.85 2.46 -8.87
N SER A 157 5.09 3.52 -8.59
CA SER A 157 4.94 4.64 -9.53
C SER A 157 6.24 5.45 -9.68
N PHE A 158 7.09 5.48 -8.65
CA PHE A 158 8.44 6.02 -8.74
C PHE A 158 9.29 5.19 -9.71
N ALA A 159 9.29 3.85 -9.57
CA ALA A 159 10.00 2.94 -10.47
C ALA A 159 9.57 3.11 -11.93
N VAL A 160 8.26 3.22 -12.17
CA VAL A 160 7.71 3.47 -13.50
C VAL A 160 8.22 4.80 -14.08
N ARG A 161 8.21 5.88 -13.28
CA ARG A 161 8.75 7.18 -13.69
C ARG A 161 10.24 7.12 -14.02
N GLU A 162 11.04 6.49 -13.17
CA GLU A 162 12.49 6.37 -13.36
C GLU A 162 12.83 5.58 -14.64
N ALA A 163 11.99 4.61 -15.01
CA ALA A 163 12.11 3.90 -16.28
C ALA A 163 11.53 4.65 -17.49
N GLY A 164 11.06 5.89 -17.31
CA GLY A 164 10.49 6.73 -18.38
C GLY A 164 9.03 6.42 -18.71
N GLY A 165 8.33 5.67 -17.89
CA GLY A 165 6.89 5.41 -18.03
C GLY A 165 6.03 6.64 -17.74
N ILE A 166 4.87 6.71 -18.39
CA ILE A 166 3.98 7.88 -18.36
C ILE A 166 2.73 7.66 -17.51
N GLY A 167 2.51 6.46 -16.99
CA GLY A 167 1.37 6.11 -16.14
C GLY A 167 1.50 4.71 -15.56
N MET A 168 0.70 4.41 -14.54
CA MET A 168 0.67 3.10 -13.88
C MET A 168 -0.77 2.65 -13.64
N VAL A 169 -1.07 1.43 -14.01
CA VAL A 169 -2.27 0.71 -13.55
C VAL A 169 -1.82 -0.31 -12.51
N MET A 170 -2.17 -0.08 -11.26
CA MET A 170 -1.87 -1.02 -10.18
C MET A 170 -3.10 -1.87 -9.89
N THR A 171 -2.92 -3.17 -9.76
CA THR A 171 -3.99 -4.11 -9.43
C THR A 171 -3.71 -4.86 -8.14
N ASN A 172 -4.72 -5.03 -7.30
CA ASN A 172 -4.64 -5.94 -6.17
C ASN A 172 -4.60 -7.39 -6.66
N THR A 173 -3.84 -8.24 -6.00
CA THR A 173 -3.81 -9.70 -6.23
C THR A 173 -4.70 -10.48 -5.24
N SER A 174 -5.23 -9.78 -4.22
CA SER A 174 -6.17 -10.29 -3.22
C SER A 174 -7.09 -9.15 -2.76
N PRO A 175 -8.26 -9.44 -2.13
CA PRO A 175 -9.24 -8.41 -1.74
C PRO A 175 -8.80 -7.64 -0.48
N ILE A 176 -7.88 -6.71 -0.63
CA ILE A 176 -7.30 -5.89 0.46
C ILE A 176 -7.69 -4.41 0.39
N GLY A 177 -8.67 -4.07 -0.45
CA GLY A 177 -9.12 -2.68 -0.69
C GLY A 177 -8.16 -1.85 -1.53
N ILE A 178 -8.68 -0.77 -2.09
CA ILE A 178 -7.96 0.15 -2.96
C ILE A 178 -7.76 1.51 -2.29
N ASN A 179 -6.67 2.20 -2.64
CA ASN A 179 -6.33 3.50 -2.07
C ASN A 179 -5.97 4.49 -3.16
N ALA A 180 -6.45 5.71 -3.02
CA ALA A 180 -6.10 6.83 -3.88
C ALA A 180 -4.89 7.57 -3.28
N ASP A 181 -3.70 7.19 -3.72
CA ASP A 181 -2.45 7.81 -3.28
C ASP A 181 -1.98 8.90 -4.27
N LEU A 182 -1.11 9.80 -3.80
CA LEU A 182 -0.39 10.73 -4.66
C LEU A 182 0.82 10.02 -5.28
N HIS A 183 0.70 9.69 -6.54
CA HIS A 183 1.71 8.95 -7.31
C HIS A 183 2.65 9.86 -8.10
N TYR A 184 3.81 9.33 -8.50
CA TYR A 184 4.81 10.04 -9.30
C TYR A 184 4.46 10.16 -10.79
N VAL A 185 3.55 9.32 -11.28
CA VAL A 185 2.91 9.38 -12.60
C VAL A 185 1.40 9.22 -12.44
N PRO A 186 0.57 9.66 -13.41
CA PRO A 186 -0.86 9.38 -13.39
C PRO A 186 -1.12 7.90 -13.17
N SER A 187 -1.82 7.56 -12.08
CA SER A 187 -2.01 6.17 -11.66
C SER A 187 -3.43 5.89 -11.21
N ILE A 188 -3.83 4.65 -11.34
CA ILE A 188 -5.10 4.12 -10.82
C ILE A 188 -4.84 2.79 -10.10
N HIS A 189 -5.54 2.57 -8.98
CA HIS A 189 -5.49 1.35 -8.20
C HIS A 189 -6.82 0.61 -8.34
N LEU A 190 -6.78 -0.62 -8.85
CA LEU A 190 -7.92 -1.47 -9.15
C LEU A 190 -8.04 -2.64 -8.16
N GLU A 191 -9.25 -3.14 -8.00
CA GLU A 191 -9.54 -4.30 -7.16
C GLU A 191 -8.99 -5.61 -7.75
N SER A 192 -8.87 -6.63 -6.91
CA SER A 192 -8.36 -7.94 -7.31
C SER A 192 -9.30 -8.67 -8.31
N THR A 193 -10.57 -8.32 -8.33
CA THR A 193 -11.53 -8.84 -9.31
C THR A 193 -11.18 -8.47 -10.75
N ASP A 194 -10.47 -7.38 -10.95
CA ASP A 194 -10.11 -6.84 -12.27
C ASP A 194 -8.73 -7.30 -12.73
N HIS A 195 -7.90 -7.82 -11.79
CA HIS A 195 -6.50 -8.16 -12.00
C HIS A 195 -6.27 -9.04 -13.23
N ALA A 196 -6.90 -10.22 -13.30
CA ALA A 196 -6.66 -11.17 -14.38
C ALA A 196 -7.02 -10.61 -15.77
N ALA A 197 -8.07 -9.78 -15.86
CA ALA A 197 -8.47 -9.16 -17.12
C ALA A 197 -7.51 -8.07 -17.57
N ILE A 198 -7.01 -7.27 -16.63
CA ILE A 198 -6.05 -6.18 -16.89
C ILE A 198 -4.70 -6.74 -17.30
N GLU A 199 -4.17 -7.71 -16.53
CA GLU A 199 -2.90 -8.40 -16.80
C GLU A 199 -2.91 -9.08 -18.18
N ALA A 200 -3.93 -9.89 -18.45
CA ALA A 200 -4.07 -10.58 -19.76
C ALA A 200 -4.13 -9.57 -20.92
N TYR A 201 -4.80 -8.43 -20.74
CA TYR A 201 -4.86 -7.40 -21.77
C TYR A 201 -3.51 -6.68 -21.93
N ALA A 202 -2.82 -6.35 -20.84
CA ALA A 202 -1.51 -5.70 -20.88
C ALA A 202 -0.44 -6.55 -21.60
N ALA A 203 -0.58 -7.86 -21.55
CA ALA A 203 0.28 -8.82 -22.26
C ALA A 203 -0.01 -8.91 -23.76
N THR A 204 -1.10 -8.31 -24.27
CA THR A 204 -1.44 -8.42 -25.70
C THR A 204 -0.60 -7.45 -26.55
N PRO A 205 -0.09 -7.89 -27.72
CA PRO A 205 0.64 -7.00 -28.61
C PRO A 205 -0.18 -5.77 -29.04
N GLY A 206 0.39 -4.58 -28.90
CA GLY A 206 -0.28 -3.34 -29.28
C GLY A 206 -1.35 -2.87 -28.30
N ALA A 207 -1.41 -3.43 -27.10
CA ALA A 207 -2.32 -2.95 -26.05
C ALA A 207 -2.14 -1.45 -25.79
N THR A 208 -3.26 -0.75 -25.61
CA THR A 208 -3.30 0.65 -25.22
C THR A 208 -4.26 0.85 -24.08
N VAL A 209 -4.04 1.88 -23.28
CA VAL A 209 -4.90 2.20 -22.14
C VAL A 209 -4.99 3.70 -21.93
N THR A 210 -6.13 4.15 -21.43
CA THR A 210 -6.34 5.52 -20.96
C THR A 210 -6.65 5.48 -19.47
N ILE A 211 -5.91 6.22 -18.67
CA ILE A 211 -6.22 6.54 -17.27
C ILE A 211 -6.88 7.91 -17.26
N SER A 212 -8.09 8.02 -16.72
CA SER A 212 -8.77 9.30 -16.58
C SER A 212 -8.11 10.17 -15.52
N LYS A 213 -8.34 11.48 -15.58
CA LYS A 213 -8.12 12.36 -14.44
C LYS A 213 -8.94 11.86 -13.25
N GLY A 214 -8.32 11.82 -12.07
CA GLY A 214 -8.99 11.49 -10.82
C GLY A 214 -10.01 12.57 -10.42
N GLN A 215 -11.10 12.12 -9.83
CA GLN A 215 -12.16 13.00 -9.31
C GLN A 215 -12.29 12.77 -7.81
N ILE A 216 -12.30 13.84 -7.05
CA ILE A 216 -12.62 13.77 -5.62
C ILE A 216 -14.14 13.59 -5.49
N THR A 217 -14.51 12.60 -4.70
CA THR A 217 -15.92 12.27 -4.41
C THR A 217 -16.12 12.10 -2.93
N THR A 218 -17.36 12.22 -2.48
CA THR A 218 -17.76 11.88 -1.11
C THR A 218 -18.19 10.43 -1.08
N VAL A 219 -17.66 9.67 -0.12
CA VAL A 219 -18.01 8.27 0.11
C VAL A 219 -18.56 8.11 1.53
N PRO A 220 -19.38 7.08 1.78
CA PRO A 220 -19.83 6.80 3.14
C PRO A 220 -18.63 6.55 4.07
N ALA A 221 -18.67 7.17 5.26
CA ALA A 221 -17.64 7.03 6.30
C ALA A 221 -18.20 7.47 7.67
N PRO A 222 -17.54 7.07 8.81
CA PRO A 222 -16.40 6.17 8.85
C PRO A 222 -16.80 4.70 8.78
N PHE A 223 -15.97 3.91 8.15
CA PHE A 223 -15.99 2.46 8.22
C PHE A 223 -14.62 1.96 8.69
N MET A 224 -14.56 0.78 9.30
CA MET A 224 -13.29 0.09 9.51
C MET A 224 -12.58 -0.08 8.18
N ALA A 225 -11.30 0.23 8.12
CA ALA A 225 -10.52 -0.04 6.92
C ALA A 225 -10.40 -1.56 6.72
N GLY A 226 -10.62 -2.06 5.49
CA GLY A 226 -10.69 -3.48 5.21
C GLY A 226 -9.45 -4.29 5.60
N PHE A 227 -8.30 -3.63 5.76
CA PHE A 227 -7.07 -4.25 6.24
C PHE A 227 -6.89 -4.19 7.77
N SER A 228 -7.66 -3.38 8.48
CA SER A 228 -7.49 -3.20 9.92
C SER A 228 -7.94 -4.42 10.69
N SER A 229 -7.19 -4.81 11.72
CA SER A 229 -7.67 -5.78 12.71
C SER A 229 -8.75 -5.15 13.59
N ASP A 230 -9.74 -5.95 14.03
CA ASP A 230 -10.87 -5.58 14.88
C ASP A 230 -11.07 -6.59 16.04
#